data_52e4be63e03dfb5d90abb1905221562c
#
_entry.id   52e4be63e03dfb5d90abb1905221562c
#
_cell.length_a   1.000
_cell.length_b   1.000
_cell.length_c   1.000
_cell.angle_alpha   90.00
_cell.angle_beta   90.00
_cell.angle_gamma   90.00
#
_symmetry.space_group_name_H-M   'P 1'
#
loop_
_entity.id
_entity.type
_entity.pdbx_description
1 polymer ?
#
loop_
_entity_poly.entity_id
_entity_poly.type
_entity_poly.pdbx_seq_one_letter_code
_entity_poly.pdbx_strand_id
1 'polypeptide(L)'
;MKKITIKDIKSLKRGNKKFTVLTAYDFSFARVLNDTKIDIILVGDSLGNVIQGNKNTIPVTMEEMCYHTKLVAKAASHSLVMSDMPFMSYKTLDDALINATKLLQSGAEIIKIEGGKWVEKIIKELSVRGIPTCCHLGLTPQYIHKLGSYGVRGKGQDEANTIKSDSMILEKAGADFLLLECVPTLLGEEITKALEIPVIGIGAGGQTDGQVLVTHDILGLSELTPKFTKNFLTDANSIKEAIELYKEAVLSGKFPSSENCFK
;
A
#
# COMPACT_ATOMS: atom_id res chain seq x y z
N MET A 1 -15.08 18.43 -5.79
CA MET A 1 -15.06 17.07 -6.40
C MET A 1 -15.69 16.09 -5.41
N LYS A 2 -16.32 15.01 -5.89
CA LYS A 2 -16.82 13.97 -4.97
C LYS A 2 -15.63 13.19 -4.41
N LYS A 3 -15.56 13.04 -3.11
CA LYS A 3 -14.60 12.17 -2.40
C LYS A 3 -14.87 10.71 -2.75
N ILE A 4 -13.84 9.95 -3.10
CA ILE A 4 -13.93 8.50 -3.28
C ILE A 4 -14.08 7.82 -1.90
N THR A 5 -14.76 6.70 -1.85
CA THR A 5 -14.99 5.94 -0.62
C THR A 5 -14.48 4.52 -0.75
N ILE A 6 -14.27 3.84 0.38
CA ILE A 6 -13.92 2.40 0.40
C ILE A 6 -14.96 1.58 -0.37
N LYS A 7 -16.23 1.96 -0.29
CA LYS A 7 -17.31 1.30 -1.02
C LYS A 7 -17.17 1.46 -2.53
N ASP A 8 -16.69 2.62 -2.99
CA ASP A 8 -16.41 2.84 -4.42
C ASP A 8 -15.27 1.94 -4.89
N ILE A 9 -14.17 1.80 -4.12
CA ILE A 9 -13.06 0.90 -4.44
C ILE A 9 -13.50 -0.58 -4.46
N LYS A 10 -14.27 -1.02 -3.46
CA LYS A 10 -14.86 -2.38 -3.45
C LYS A 10 -15.77 -2.62 -4.67
N SER A 11 -16.42 -1.57 -5.18
CA SER A 11 -17.25 -1.65 -6.40
C SER A 11 -16.40 -1.76 -7.66
N LEU A 12 -15.21 -1.12 -7.71
CA LEU A 12 -14.27 -1.28 -8.83
C LEU A 12 -13.82 -2.73 -8.96
N LYS A 13 -13.42 -3.38 -7.85
CA LYS A 13 -13.09 -4.82 -7.86
C LYS A 13 -14.22 -5.68 -8.41
N ARG A 14 -15.44 -5.50 -7.90
CA ARG A 14 -16.60 -6.27 -8.39
C ARG A 14 -16.90 -6.04 -9.87
N GLY A 15 -16.54 -4.87 -10.39
CA GLY A 15 -16.66 -4.52 -11.82
C GLY A 15 -15.42 -4.87 -12.64
N ASN A 16 -14.45 -5.60 -12.12
CA ASN A 16 -13.16 -5.90 -12.75
C ASN A 16 -12.43 -4.65 -13.28
N LYS A 17 -12.54 -3.54 -12.54
CA LYS A 17 -11.86 -2.28 -12.86
C LYS A 17 -10.70 -2.07 -11.92
N LYS A 18 -9.57 -1.62 -12.48
CA LYS A 18 -8.37 -1.29 -11.71
C LYS A 18 -8.52 0.03 -10.97
N PHE A 19 -7.75 0.20 -9.90
CA PHE A 19 -7.57 1.46 -9.18
C PHE A 19 -6.09 1.73 -8.90
N THR A 20 -5.79 2.97 -8.54
CA THR A 20 -4.43 3.48 -8.41
C THR A 20 -4.10 3.90 -7.00
N VAL A 21 -2.89 3.59 -6.56
CA VAL A 21 -2.35 4.03 -5.27
C VAL A 21 -0.95 4.61 -5.50
N LEU A 22 -0.65 5.77 -4.91
CA LEU A 22 0.70 6.35 -4.87
C LEU A 22 0.99 6.88 -3.49
N THR A 23 2.28 6.88 -3.11
CA THR A 23 2.67 7.46 -1.83
C THR A 23 2.75 8.99 -1.91
N ALA A 24 2.44 9.68 -0.80
CA ALA A 24 2.81 11.06 -0.59
C ALA A 24 3.10 11.30 0.90
N TYR A 25 3.94 12.31 1.16
CA TYR A 25 4.41 12.58 2.52
C TYR A 25 4.27 14.06 2.90
N ASP A 26 3.78 14.90 1.98
CA ASP A 26 3.57 16.32 2.19
C ASP A 26 2.32 16.83 1.43
N PHE A 27 1.95 18.06 1.75
CA PHE A 27 0.79 18.73 1.15
C PHE A 27 0.91 18.94 -0.36
N SER A 28 2.09 19.28 -0.87
CA SER A 28 2.29 19.67 -2.28
C SER A 28 2.17 18.47 -3.20
N PHE A 29 2.87 17.36 -2.88
CA PHE A 29 2.72 16.10 -3.61
C PHE A 29 1.31 15.53 -3.48
N ALA A 30 0.74 15.52 -2.26
CA ALA A 30 -0.62 15.04 -2.07
C ALA A 30 -1.64 15.82 -2.90
N ARG A 31 -1.48 17.15 -3.05
CA ARG A 31 -2.32 17.97 -3.92
C ARG A 31 -2.21 17.56 -5.38
N VAL A 32 -1.00 17.35 -5.90
CA VAL A 32 -0.83 16.90 -7.29
C VAL A 32 -1.47 15.53 -7.51
N LEU A 33 -1.29 14.56 -6.59
CA LEU A 33 -1.94 13.25 -6.66
C LEU A 33 -3.46 13.35 -6.62
N ASN A 34 -3.98 14.22 -5.74
CA ASN A 34 -5.42 14.47 -5.62
C ASN A 34 -6.00 15.10 -6.89
N ASP A 35 -5.30 16.07 -7.50
CA ASP A 35 -5.73 16.77 -8.70
C ASP A 35 -5.71 15.85 -9.94
N THR A 36 -4.76 14.90 -10.00
CA THR A 36 -4.70 13.84 -11.02
C THR A 36 -5.66 12.68 -10.75
N LYS A 37 -6.41 12.75 -9.62
CA LYS A 37 -7.39 11.73 -9.23
C LYS A 37 -6.78 10.34 -9.05
N ILE A 38 -5.67 10.26 -8.32
CA ILE A 38 -5.22 9.00 -7.74
C ILE A 38 -6.27 8.56 -6.70
N ASP A 39 -6.65 7.29 -6.72
CA ASP A 39 -7.75 6.80 -5.91
C ASP A 39 -7.40 6.76 -4.41
N ILE A 40 -6.20 6.27 -4.08
CA ILE A 40 -5.71 6.19 -2.70
C ILE A 40 -4.32 6.83 -2.62
N ILE A 41 -4.11 7.71 -1.65
CA ILE A 41 -2.79 8.25 -1.31
C ILE A 41 -2.31 7.53 -0.06
N LEU A 42 -1.15 6.86 -0.17
CA LEU A 42 -0.53 6.14 0.93
C LEU A 42 0.53 7.02 1.60
N VAL A 43 0.36 7.28 2.89
CA VAL A 43 1.43 7.78 3.76
C VAL A 43 2.13 6.54 4.32
N GLY A 44 3.19 6.12 3.62
CA GLY A 44 3.93 4.90 3.95
C GLY A 44 5.10 5.18 4.91
N ASP A 45 5.47 4.19 5.73
CA ASP A 45 6.71 4.26 6.51
C ASP A 45 7.97 4.22 5.62
N SER A 46 7.81 3.99 4.31
CA SER A 46 8.80 4.28 3.27
C SER A 46 9.32 5.72 3.30
N LEU A 47 8.61 6.64 4.00
CA LEU A 47 9.16 7.98 4.29
C LEU A 47 10.53 7.91 4.97
N GLY A 48 10.79 6.87 5.76
CA GLY A 48 12.09 6.62 6.36
C GLY A 48 13.21 6.57 5.32
N ASN A 49 12.95 5.93 4.19
CA ASN A 49 13.92 5.83 3.10
C ASN A 49 13.98 7.12 2.26
N VAL A 50 12.83 7.56 1.72
CA VAL A 50 12.80 8.57 0.65
C VAL A 50 12.73 10.02 1.15
N ILE A 51 12.37 10.24 2.42
CA ILE A 51 12.32 11.58 3.03
C ILE A 51 13.41 11.78 4.06
N GLN A 52 13.66 10.75 4.91
CA GLN A 52 14.62 10.85 6.01
C GLN A 52 16.01 10.32 5.65
N GLY A 53 16.16 9.60 4.52
CA GLY A 53 17.44 9.01 4.10
C GLY A 53 17.89 7.83 4.96
N ASN A 54 16.98 7.18 5.68
CA ASN A 54 17.27 5.98 6.47
C ASN A 54 17.47 4.76 5.57
N LYS A 55 18.28 3.80 6.02
CA LYS A 55 18.53 2.54 5.27
C LYS A 55 17.32 1.61 5.23
N ASN A 56 16.36 1.77 6.14
CA ASN A 56 15.13 0.99 6.23
C ASN A 56 14.03 1.79 6.97
N THR A 57 12.83 1.23 7.10
CA THR A 57 11.65 1.90 7.65
C THR A 57 11.56 1.80 9.19
N ILE A 58 12.40 1.00 9.85
CA ILE A 58 12.32 0.73 11.31
C ILE A 58 12.43 1.98 12.17
N PRO A 59 13.27 3.00 11.86
CA PRO A 59 13.38 4.19 12.71
C PRO A 59 12.16 5.11 12.71
N VAL A 60 11.22 4.92 11.75
CA VAL A 60 10.04 5.79 11.64
C VAL A 60 9.15 5.66 12.86
N THR A 61 8.80 6.82 13.44
CA THR A 61 7.98 6.91 14.64
C THR A 61 6.49 7.15 14.35
N MET A 62 5.63 6.89 15.34
CA MET A 62 4.19 7.23 15.26
C MET A 62 3.96 8.74 15.12
N GLU A 63 4.76 9.56 15.77
CA GLU A 63 4.70 11.01 15.70
C GLU A 63 4.96 11.52 14.29
N GLU A 64 5.96 10.98 13.61
CA GLU A 64 6.27 11.28 12.21
C GLU A 64 5.14 10.82 11.28
N MET A 65 4.64 9.59 11.47
CA MET A 65 3.51 9.11 10.69
C MET A 65 2.27 10.01 10.86
N CYS A 66 1.94 10.41 12.07
CA CYS A 66 0.84 11.34 12.34
C CYS A 66 1.09 12.73 11.70
N TYR A 67 2.33 13.24 11.77
CA TYR A 67 2.70 14.52 11.17
C TYR A 67 2.49 14.50 9.64
N HIS A 68 3.07 13.52 8.95
CA HIS A 68 2.97 13.38 7.50
C HIS A 68 1.52 13.09 7.06
N THR A 69 0.79 12.23 7.78
CA THR A 69 -0.63 11.96 7.52
C THR A 69 -1.47 13.22 7.57
N LYS A 70 -1.25 14.08 8.58
CA LYS A 70 -1.96 15.36 8.72
C LYS A 70 -1.71 16.33 7.56
N LEU A 71 -0.49 16.34 7.01
CA LEU A 71 -0.16 17.18 5.86
C LEU A 71 -0.85 16.68 4.59
N VAL A 72 -0.80 15.37 4.34
CA VAL A 72 -1.41 14.72 3.17
C VAL A 72 -2.94 14.85 3.22
N ALA A 73 -3.56 14.60 4.36
CA ALA A 73 -5.00 14.66 4.51
C ALA A 73 -5.60 16.04 4.18
N LYS A 74 -4.87 17.14 4.43
CA LYS A 74 -5.30 18.51 4.08
C LYS A 74 -5.48 18.72 2.58
N ALA A 75 -4.77 17.96 1.74
CA ALA A 75 -4.84 18.07 0.29
C ALA A 75 -5.82 17.06 -0.34
N ALA A 76 -6.14 15.96 0.35
CA ALA A 76 -6.86 14.80 -0.18
C ALA A 76 -8.39 15.02 -0.16
N SER A 77 -8.90 15.91 -1.01
CA SER A 77 -10.34 16.18 -1.14
C SER A 77 -11.09 15.16 -2.02
N HIS A 78 -10.38 14.41 -2.87
CA HIS A 78 -10.88 13.34 -3.72
C HIS A 78 -10.39 11.97 -3.26
N SER A 79 -9.08 11.83 -3.10
CA SER A 79 -8.40 10.57 -2.79
C SER A 79 -8.66 10.10 -1.36
N LEU A 80 -8.77 8.78 -1.15
CA LEU A 80 -8.69 8.21 0.20
C LEU A 80 -7.26 8.33 0.74
N VAL A 81 -7.12 8.52 2.05
CA VAL A 81 -5.83 8.55 2.73
C VAL A 81 -5.62 7.25 3.51
N MET A 82 -4.62 6.48 3.12
CA MET A 82 -4.14 5.31 3.84
C MET A 82 -2.86 5.67 4.59
N SER A 83 -2.70 5.22 5.82
CA SER A 83 -1.49 5.47 6.60
C SER A 83 -0.96 4.21 7.25
N ASP A 84 0.36 4.02 7.21
CA ASP A 84 1.02 2.89 7.84
C ASP A 84 1.09 3.04 9.36
N MET A 85 0.92 1.93 10.05
CA MET A 85 1.42 1.78 11.41
C MET A 85 2.90 1.40 11.34
N PRO A 86 3.82 2.23 11.84
CA PRO A 86 5.25 1.95 11.79
C PRO A 86 5.63 0.76 12.67
N PHE A 87 6.85 0.27 12.49
CA PHE A 87 7.37 -0.90 13.20
C PHE A 87 7.07 -0.89 14.70
N MET A 88 6.50 -2.01 15.20
CA MET A 88 6.14 -2.24 16.62
C MET A 88 5.12 -1.27 17.23
N SER A 89 4.51 -0.39 16.46
CA SER A 89 3.43 0.48 16.95
C SER A 89 2.11 -0.26 17.23
N TYR A 90 2.04 -1.54 16.86
CA TYR A 90 0.88 -2.43 17.04
C TYR A 90 1.27 -3.77 17.70
N LYS A 91 2.33 -3.74 18.56
CA LYS A 91 2.84 -4.94 19.24
C LYS A 91 1.84 -5.58 20.20
N THR A 92 0.93 -4.78 20.76
CA THR A 92 -0.21 -5.23 21.58
C THR A 92 -1.51 -4.72 20.97
N LEU A 93 -2.64 -5.29 21.40
CA LEU A 93 -3.96 -4.79 20.98
C LEU A 93 -4.20 -3.35 21.41
N ASP A 94 -3.81 -3.01 22.65
CA ASP A 94 -3.99 -1.65 23.17
C ASP A 94 -3.14 -0.65 22.41
N ASP A 95 -1.88 -0.96 22.12
CA ASP A 95 -1.03 -0.11 21.26
C ASP A 95 -1.67 0.08 19.87
N ALA A 96 -2.17 -0.99 19.27
CA ALA A 96 -2.81 -0.93 17.96
C ALA A 96 -4.04 -0.02 17.96
N LEU A 97 -4.92 -0.14 18.95
CA LEU A 97 -6.12 0.70 19.07
C LEU A 97 -5.76 2.17 19.32
N ILE A 98 -4.82 2.45 20.21
CA ILE A 98 -4.37 3.81 20.52
C ILE A 98 -3.74 4.45 19.26
N ASN A 99 -2.84 3.74 18.59
CA ASN A 99 -2.10 4.28 17.45
C ASN A 99 -2.96 4.39 16.18
N ALA A 100 -3.88 3.45 15.92
CA ALA A 100 -4.88 3.59 14.87
C ALA A 100 -5.74 4.83 15.09
N THR A 101 -6.17 5.09 16.33
CA THR A 101 -6.94 6.28 16.68
C THR A 101 -6.16 7.56 16.37
N LYS A 102 -4.88 7.64 16.71
CA LYS A 102 -4.02 8.80 16.41
C LYS A 102 -3.91 9.07 14.91
N LEU A 103 -3.75 8.01 14.10
CA LEU A 103 -3.68 8.14 12.64
C LEU A 103 -5.01 8.61 12.04
N LEU A 104 -6.15 8.05 12.50
CA LEU A 104 -7.48 8.52 12.07
C LEU A 104 -7.70 9.99 12.46
N GLN A 105 -7.34 10.39 13.66
CA GLN A 105 -7.40 11.79 14.11
C GLN A 105 -6.45 12.71 13.32
N SER A 106 -5.40 12.16 12.73
CA SER A 106 -4.50 12.87 11.82
C SER A 106 -5.05 12.97 10.39
N GLY A 107 -6.17 12.29 10.10
CA GLY A 107 -6.88 12.33 8.82
C GLY A 107 -6.69 11.11 7.93
N ALA A 108 -6.10 10.02 8.43
CA ALA A 108 -6.16 8.73 7.74
C ALA A 108 -7.60 8.21 7.70
N GLU A 109 -7.92 7.45 6.66
CA GLU A 109 -9.22 6.80 6.47
C GLU A 109 -9.07 5.27 6.42
N ILE A 110 -7.84 4.79 6.21
CA ILE A 110 -7.47 3.38 6.18
C ILE A 110 -6.15 3.22 6.92
N ILE A 111 -6.04 2.24 7.79
CA ILE A 111 -4.84 1.92 8.55
C ILE A 111 -4.15 0.71 7.91
N LYS A 112 -2.87 0.85 7.49
CA LYS A 112 -2.11 -0.27 6.95
C LYS A 112 -1.25 -0.92 8.05
N ILE A 113 -1.22 -2.25 8.08
CA ILE A 113 -0.53 -3.07 9.08
C ILE A 113 0.20 -4.21 8.39
N GLU A 114 1.49 -4.39 8.70
CA GLU A 114 2.28 -5.51 8.22
C GLU A 114 2.14 -6.73 9.15
N GLY A 115 1.86 -7.88 8.57
CA GLY A 115 1.83 -9.14 9.32
C GLY A 115 0.75 -10.09 8.83
N GLY A 116 1.01 -11.40 8.99
CA GLY A 116 0.09 -12.48 8.68
C GLY A 116 -0.86 -12.79 9.84
N LYS A 117 -1.12 -14.08 10.05
CA LYS A 117 -2.06 -14.58 11.07
C LYS A 117 -1.91 -13.94 12.46
N TRP A 118 -0.71 -13.57 12.87
CA TRP A 118 -0.49 -13.04 14.23
C TRP A 118 -1.18 -11.69 14.49
N VAL A 119 -1.53 -10.92 13.44
CA VAL A 119 -2.30 -9.67 13.56
C VAL A 119 -3.82 -9.89 13.47
N GLU A 120 -4.29 -11.13 13.26
CA GLU A 120 -5.72 -11.46 13.10
C GLU A 120 -6.60 -10.82 14.19
N LYS A 121 -6.21 -10.98 15.46
CA LYS A 121 -6.96 -10.41 16.59
C LYS A 121 -7.00 -8.89 16.54
N ILE A 122 -5.92 -8.26 16.14
CA ILE A 122 -5.84 -6.79 15.99
C ILE A 122 -6.79 -6.33 14.90
N ILE A 123 -6.74 -6.98 13.71
CA ILE A 123 -7.62 -6.64 12.58
C ILE A 123 -9.09 -6.79 12.97
N LYS A 124 -9.46 -7.89 13.64
CA LYS A 124 -10.81 -8.11 14.13
C LYS A 124 -11.29 -7.00 15.06
N GLU A 125 -10.45 -6.60 16.02
CA GLU A 125 -10.81 -5.60 17.01
C GLU A 125 -10.87 -4.17 16.43
N LEU A 126 -10.05 -3.86 15.43
CA LEU A 126 -10.16 -2.62 14.66
C LEU A 126 -11.45 -2.61 13.82
N SER A 127 -11.72 -3.68 13.11
CA SER A 127 -12.89 -3.82 12.24
C SER A 127 -14.22 -3.68 12.99
N VAL A 128 -14.39 -4.34 14.15
CA VAL A 128 -15.63 -4.24 14.94
C VAL A 128 -15.86 -2.84 15.53
N ARG A 129 -14.82 -2.00 15.59
CA ARG A 129 -14.90 -0.59 15.98
C ARG A 129 -15.04 0.37 14.81
N GLY A 130 -15.20 -0.16 13.58
CA GLY A 130 -15.39 0.64 12.38
C GLY A 130 -14.11 1.30 11.85
N ILE A 131 -12.94 0.77 12.20
CA ILE A 131 -11.63 1.24 11.71
C ILE A 131 -11.26 0.42 10.48
N PRO A 132 -11.23 1.00 9.27
CA PRO A 132 -10.87 0.27 8.07
C PRO A 132 -9.38 -0.08 8.04
N THR A 133 -9.06 -1.29 7.58
CA THR A 133 -7.70 -1.79 7.57
C THR A 133 -7.25 -2.32 6.21
N CYS A 134 -5.95 -2.16 5.94
CA CYS A 134 -5.22 -2.79 4.85
C CYS A 134 -4.13 -3.68 5.45
N CYS A 135 -4.22 -4.98 5.24
CA CYS A 135 -3.18 -5.92 5.68
C CYS A 135 -2.09 -6.04 4.62
N HIS A 136 -0.83 -6.13 5.04
CA HIS A 136 0.32 -6.21 4.13
C HIS A 136 1.05 -7.54 4.30
N LEU A 137 1.09 -8.32 3.21
CA LEU A 137 1.73 -9.63 3.11
C LEU A 137 2.77 -9.68 1.97
N GLY A 138 3.52 -10.75 1.92
CA GLY A 138 4.64 -10.93 1.02
C GLY A 138 5.93 -10.39 1.64
N LEU A 139 6.64 -9.54 0.93
CA LEU A 139 7.74 -8.78 1.52
C LEU A 139 7.16 -7.73 2.47
N THR A 140 7.60 -7.78 3.71
CA THR A 140 7.23 -6.84 4.77
C THR A 140 8.47 -6.07 5.20
N PRO A 141 8.70 -4.83 4.73
CA PRO A 141 9.92 -4.05 4.99
C PRO A 141 10.27 -3.89 6.47
N GLN A 142 9.27 -3.84 7.34
CA GLN A 142 9.47 -3.78 8.80
C GLN A 142 10.19 -5.02 9.37
N TYR A 143 10.20 -6.13 8.63
CA TYR A 143 10.89 -7.37 9.03
C TYR A 143 12.29 -7.52 8.42
N ILE A 144 12.86 -6.46 7.83
CA ILE A 144 14.10 -6.53 7.04
C ILE A 144 15.25 -7.20 7.78
N HIS A 145 15.41 -6.97 9.09
CA HIS A 145 16.46 -7.61 9.86
C HIS A 145 16.26 -9.13 10.02
N LYS A 146 15.03 -9.60 10.05
CA LYS A 146 14.71 -11.04 10.10
C LYS A 146 14.79 -11.66 8.70
N LEU A 147 14.38 -10.94 7.67
CA LEU A 147 14.37 -11.41 6.29
C LEU A 147 15.76 -11.39 5.64
N GLY A 148 16.63 -10.49 6.07
CA GLY A 148 18.00 -10.31 5.60
C GLY A 148 18.11 -9.67 4.21
N SER A 149 17.03 -9.55 3.45
CA SER A 149 17.02 -8.92 2.11
C SER A 149 15.61 -8.53 1.67
N TYR A 150 15.53 -7.63 0.70
CA TYR A 150 14.29 -7.24 0.00
C TYR A 150 13.96 -8.22 -1.15
N GLY A 151 13.98 -9.52 -0.86
CA GLY A 151 13.75 -10.57 -1.86
C GLY A 151 12.29 -10.92 -2.07
N VAL A 152 12.00 -11.60 -3.19
CA VAL A 152 10.65 -12.11 -3.51
C VAL A 152 10.26 -13.19 -2.51
N ARG A 153 9.03 -13.10 -1.99
CA ARG A 153 8.42 -14.00 -1.01
C ARG A 153 7.42 -14.93 -1.67
N GLY A 154 7.26 -16.12 -1.12
CA GLY A 154 6.31 -17.09 -1.67
C GLY A 154 6.80 -17.81 -2.94
N LYS A 155 8.12 -17.89 -3.17
CA LYS A 155 8.70 -18.74 -4.23
C LYS A 155 8.58 -20.23 -3.91
N GLY A 156 8.75 -20.60 -2.65
CA GLY A 156 8.55 -21.98 -2.17
C GLY A 156 7.09 -22.24 -1.85
N GLN A 157 6.64 -23.48 -2.10
CA GLN A 157 5.22 -23.87 -1.92
C GLN A 157 4.71 -23.62 -0.50
N ASP A 158 5.48 -23.93 0.52
CA ASP A 158 5.07 -23.75 1.93
C ASP A 158 4.87 -22.27 2.29
N GLU A 159 5.77 -21.40 1.82
CA GLU A 159 5.65 -19.97 2.03
C GLU A 159 4.46 -19.41 1.23
N ALA A 160 4.28 -19.83 -0.02
CA ALA A 160 3.11 -19.45 -0.84
C ALA A 160 1.80 -19.85 -0.17
N ASN A 161 1.70 -21.09 0.32
CA ASN A 161 0.54 -21.59 1.06
C ASN A 161 0.29 -20.78 2.34
N THR A 162 1.35 -20.40 3.04
CA THR A 162 1.25 -19.55 4.25
C THR A 162 0.68 -18.18 3.90
N ILE A 163 1.22 -17.49 2.89
CA ILE A 163 0.74 -16.16 2.44
C ILE A 163 -0.73 -16.24 2.02
N LYS A 164 -1.10 -17.28 1.28
CA LYS A 164 -2.48 -17.51 0.84
C LYS A 164 -3.43 -17.77 2.02
N SER A 165 -3.03 -18.63 2.96
CA SER A 165 -3.81 -18.89 4.17
C SER A 165 -3.98 -17.65 5.02
N ASP A 166 -2.91 -16.89 5.25
CA ASP A 166 -2.93 -15.65 6.02
C ASP A 166 -3.85 -14.60 5.39
N SER A 167 -3.83 -14.48 4.05
CA SER A 167 -4.72 -13.54 3.35
C SER A 167 -6.20 -13.83 3.60
N MET A 168 -6.60 -15.11 3.58
CA MET A 168 -7.98 -15.53 3.87
C MET A 168 -8.37 -15.34 5.34
N ILE A 169 -7.43 -15.60 6.26
CA ILE A 169 -7.64 -15.38 7.70
C ILE A 169 -7.88 -13.87 7.98
N LEU A 170 -7.07 -13.00 7.37
CA LEU A 170 -7.16 -11.56 7.58
C LEU A 170 -8.44 -10.97 6.96
N GLU A 171 -8.83 -11.43 5.78
CA GLU A 171 -10.14 -11.06 5.22
C GLU A 171 -11.28 -11.46 6.14
N LYS A 172 -11.28 -12.70 6.63
CA LYS A 172 -12.29 -13.21 7.58
C LYS A 172 -12.28 -12.44 8.90
N ALA A 173 -11.13 -11.94 9.33
CA ALA A 173 -11.03 -11.08 10.50
C ALA A 173 -11.63 -9.68 10.27
N GLY A 174 -11.94 -9.30 9.04
CA GLY A 174 -12.59 -8.05 8.69
C GLY A 174 -11.67 -6.99 8.08
N ALA A 175 -10.54 -7.40 7.50
CA ALA A 175 -9.72 -6.50 6.69
C ALA A 175 -10.53 -5.96 5.51
N ASP A 176 -10.30 -4.69 5.15
CA ASP A 176 -10.97 -4.05 4.01
C ASP A 176 -10.17 -4.12 2.73
N PHE A 177 -8.84 -4.25 2.84
CA PHE A 177 -7.87 -4.35 1.76
C PHE A 177 -6.77 -5.34 2.11
N LEU A 178 -6.17 -5.92 1.08
CA LEU A 178 -4.89 -6.62 1.17
C LEU A 178 -3.87 -5.92 0.28
N LEU A 179 -2.64 -5.73 0.75
CA LEU A 179 -1.49 -5.34 -0.04
C LEU A 179 -0.54 -6.53 -0.14
N LEU A 180 -0.12 -6.86 -1.37
CA LEU A 180 0.87 -7.90 -1.66
C LEU A 180 2.13 -7.26 -2.23
N GLU A 181 3.27 -7.47 -1.59
CA GLU A 181 4.55 -6.96 -2.04
C GLU A 181 5.51 -8.09 -2.42
N CYS A 182 6.16 -7.95 -3.58
CA CYS A 182 7.24 -8.82 -4.06
C CYS A 182 6.90 -10.30 -3.93
N VAL A 183 5.79 -10.72 -4.54
CA VAL A 183 5.39 -12.14 -4.66
C VAL A 183 5.37 -12.56 -6.12
N PRO A 184 5.51 -13.88 -6.44
CA PRO A 184 5.31 -14.38 -7.79
C PRO A 184 3.96 -13.98 -8.37
N THR A 185 3.91 -13.62 -9.65
CA THR A 185 2.71 -13.15 -10.34
C THR A 185 1.54 -14.11 -10.19
N LEU A 186 1.79 -15.43 -10.32
CA LEU A 186 0.75 -16.45 -10.18
C LEU A 186 0.16 -16.47 -8.76
N LEU A 187 0.99 -16.34 -7.74
CA LEU A 187 0.53 -16.26 -6.35
C LEU A 187 -0.34 -15.02 -6.12
N GLY A 188 0.10 -13.86 -6.65
CA GLY A 188 -0.68 -12.62 -6.58
C GLY A 188 -2.05 -12.76 -7.26
N GLU A 189 -2.10 -13.40 -8.44
CA GLU A 189 -3.34 -13.70 -9.17
C GLU A 189 -4.27 -14.62 -8.39
N GLU A 190 -3.75 -15.75 -7.86
CA GLU A 190 -4.53 -16.71 -7.08
C GLU A 190 -5.16 -16.08 -5.85
N ILE A 191 -4.37 -15.29 -5.09
CA ILE A 191 -4.86 -14.59 -3.90
C ILE A 191 -5.93 -13.57 -4.29
N THR A 192 -5.71 -12.79 -5.35
CA THR A 192 -6.67 -11.76 -5.80
C THR A 192 -8.01 -12.37 -6.19
N LYS A 193 -8.00 -13.54 -6.84
CA LYS A 193 -9.22 -14.28 -7.21
C LYS A 193 -9.93 -14.92 -6.02
N ALA A 194 -9.18 -15.28 -4.98
CA ALA A 194 -9.73 -15.97 -3.81
C ALA A 194 -10.40 -15.02 -2.82
N LEU A 195 -10.03 -13.73 -2.82
CA LEU A 195 -10.54 -12.74 -1.88
C LEU A 195 -11.66 -11.89 -2.48
N GLU A 196 -12.64 -11.52 -1.66
CA GLU A 196 -13.69 -10.55 -1.99
C GLU A 196 -13.22 -9.09 -1.79
N ILE A 197 -12.26 -8.86 -0.87
CA ILE A 197 -11.69 -7.53 -0.63
C ILE A 197 -10.70 -7.14 -1.73
N PRO A 198 -10.56 -5.82 -2.05
CA PRO A 198 -9.57 -5.35 -3.02
C PRO A 198 -8.14 -5.71 -2.64
N VAL A 199 -7.36 -6.16 -3.61
CA VAL A 199 -5.95 -6.51 -3.49
C VAL A 199 -5.11 -5.47 -4.22
N ILE A 200 -4.17 -4.85 -3.52
CA ILE A 200 -3.20 -3.88 -4.02
C ILE A 200 -1.88 -4.60 -4.26
N GLY A 201 -1.30 -4.48 -5.43
CA GLY A 201 -0.01 -5.09 -5.76
C GLY A 201 1.13 -4.07 -5.82
N ILE A 202 2.30 -4.48 -5.37
CA ILE A 202 3.60 -3.87 -5.63
C ILE A 202 4.61 -5.00 -5.89
N GLY A 203 5.03 -5.17 -7.15
CA GLY A 203 5.80 -6.35 -7.51
C GLY A 203 5.05 -7.68 -7.30
N ALA A 204 3.72 -7.66 -7.45
CA ALA A 204 2.84 -8.84 -7.29
C ALA A 204 2.12 -9.20 -8.60
N GLY A 205 2.57 -8.67 -9.72
CA GLY A 205 1.97 -8.88 -11.04
C GLY A 205 0.79 -7.96 -11.34
N GLY A 206 0.30 -8.01 -12.59
CA GLY A 206 -0.75 -7.12 -13.10
C GLY A 206 -2.18 -7.60 -12.83
N GLN A 207 -2.38 -8.77 -12.21
CA GLN A 207 -3.71 -9.34 -11.96
C GLN A 207 -4.34 -8.85 -10.65
N THR A 208 -3.60 -8.17 -9.78
CA THR A 208 -4.16 -7.51 -8.59
C THR A 208 -5.15 -6.40 -8.98
N ASP A 209 -6.07 -6.05 -8.10
CA ASP A 209 -7.14 -5.09 -8.39
C ASP A 209 -6.63 -3.64 -8.49
N GLY A 210 -5.58 -3.30 -7.74
CA GLY A 210 -4.89 -2.02 -7.79
C GLY A 210 -3.37 -2.19 -7.78
N GLN A 211 -2.66 -1.09 -8.09
CA GLN A 211 -1.20 -1.03 -8.00
C GLN A 211 -0.78 0.13 -7.11
N VAL A 212 0.26 -0.10 -6.30
CA VAL A 212 0.92 0.98 -5.55
C VAL A 212 2.37 1.08 -5.96
N LEU A 213 2.88 2.31 -6.04
CA LEU A 213 4.31 2.61 -6.13
C LEU A 213 4.67 3.78 -5.20
N VAL A 214 5.93 3.83 -4.81
CA VAL A 214 6.50 5.03 -4.17
C VAL A 214 6.63 6.13 -5.22
N THR A 215 6.08 7.30 -4.94
CA THR A 215 6.09 8.41 -5.91
C THR A 215 7.51 8.83 -6.29
N HIS A 216 8.47 8.75 -5.37
CA HIS A 216 9.88 9.03 -5.65
C HIS A 216 10.46 8.06 -6.69
N ASP A 217 10.05 6.79 -6.69
CA ASP A 217 10.50 5.79 -7.66
C ASP A 217 9.97 6.09 -9.06
N ILE A 218 8.66 6.44 -9.18
CA ILE A 218 8.08 6.76 -10.49
C ILE A 218 8.62 8.06 -11.10
N LEU A 219 9.24 8.90 -10.28
CA LEU A 219 9.89 10.16 -10.69
C LEU A 219 11.41 10.01 -10.86
N GLY A 220 11.96 8.81 -10.59
CA GLY A 220 13.40 8.57 -10.72
C GLY A 220 14.26 9.29 -9.67
N LEU A 221 13.71 9.60 -8.51
CA LEU A 221 14.41 10.29 -7.41
C LEU A 221 15.10 9.32 -6.44
N SER A 222 14.73 8.02 -6.46
CA SER A 222 15.33 7.01 -5.60
C SER A 222 16.68 6.54 -6.15
N GLU A 223 17.67 6.36 -5.27
CA GLU A 223 19.00 5.84 -5.66
C GLU A 223 18.93 4.40 -6.19
N LEU A 224 18.03 3.59 -5.63
CA LEU A 224 17.80 2.21 -6.07
C LEU A 224 16.47 2.16 -6.83
N THR A 225 16.50 1.49 -7.99
CA THR A 225 15.31 1.25 -8.82
C THR A 225 14.92 -0.22 -8.69
N PRO A 226 13.94 -0.56 -7.82
CA PRO A 226 13.46 -1.94 -7.73
C PRO A 226 12.89 -2.41 -9.08
N LYS A 227 13.04 -3.69 -9.37
CA LYS A 227 12.57 -4.28 -10.64
C LYS A 227 11.10 -3.98 -10.95
N PHE A 228 10.26 -3.91 -9.91
CA PHE A 228 8.82 -3.69 -10.06
C PHE A 228 8.43 -2.23 -10.31
N THR A 229 9.40 -1.31 -10.38
CA THR A 229 9.15 0.12 -10.64
C THR A 229 9.39 0.48 -12.10
N LYS A 230 8.85 1.62 -12.51
CA LYS A 230 9.14 2.29 -13.78
C LYS A 230 9.25 3.79 -13.51
N ASN A 231 10.29 4.44 -14.04
CA ASN A 231 10.38 5.89 -14.06
C ASN A 231 9.46 6.44 -15.16
N PHE A 232 8.32 7.02 -14.79
CA PHE A 232 7.37 7.60 -15.71
C PHE A 232 7.73 9.04 -16.10
N LEU A 233 8.65 9.68 -15.36
CA LEU A 233 9.09 11.05 -15.69
C LEU A 233 9.94 11.07 -16.97
N THR A 234 10.59 9.97 -17.35
CA THR A 234 11.33 9.88 -18.61
C THR A 234 10.46 10.05 -19.84
N ASP A 235 9.17 9.72 -19.73
CA ASP A 235 8.20 9.78 -20.84
C ASP A 235 7.26 11.02 -20.69
N ALA A 236 7.54 11.91 -19.75
CA ALA A 236 6.68 13.04 -19.39
C ALA A 236 7.44 14.39 -19.38
N ASN A 237 6.71 15.49 -19.58
CA ASN A 237 7.26 16.85 -19.54
C ASN A 237 7.08 17.53 -18.18
N SER A 238 6.38 16.89 -17.24
CA SER A 238 6.13 17.40 -15.90
C SER A 238 5.84 16.27 -14.91
N ILE A 239 6.00 16.54 -13.62
CA ILE A 239 5.61 15.61 -12.53
C ILE A 239 4.13 15.22 -12.64
N LYS A 240 3.26 16.19 -12.96
CA LYS A 240 1.83 15.92 -13.12
C LYS A 240 1.58 14.93 -14.26
N GLU A 241 2.19 15.14 -15.40
CA GLU A 241 2.07 14.24 -16.56
C GLU A 241 2.61 12.83 -16.25
N ALA A 242 3.74 12.73 -15.54
CA ALA A 242 4.28 11.43 -15.10
C ALA A 242 3.27 10.64 -14.23
N ILE A 243 2.57 11.32 -13.33
CA ILE A 243 1.54 10.73 -12.49
C ILE A 243 0.31 10.31 -13.33
N GLU A 244 -0.09 11.13 -14.32
CA GLU A 244 -1.17 10.81 -15.25
C GLU A 244 -0.81 9.58 -16.10
N LEU A 245 0.42 9.49 -16.62
CA LEU A 245 0.92 8.31 -17.35
C LEU A 245 0.92 7.04 -16.49
N TYR A 246 1.38 7.13 -15.23
CA TYR A 246 1.28 6.00 -14.29
C TYR A 246 -0.17 5.54 -14.13
N LYS A 247 -1.07 6.48 -13.84
CA LYS A 247 -2.49 6.20 -13.67
C LYS A 247 -3.09 5.50 -14.89
N GLU A 248 -2.88 6.05 -16.09
CA GLU A 248 -3.38 5.48 -17.33
C GLU A 248 -2.82 4.07 -17.58
N ALA A 249 -1.53 3.87 -17.31
CA ALA A 249 -0.89 2.57 -17.47
C ALA A 249 -1.47 1.51 -16.54
N VAL A 250 -1.77 1.86 -15.28
CA VAL A 250 -2.41 0.96 -14.32
C VAL A 250 -3.86 0.66 -14.76
N LEU A 251 -4.67 1.69 -15.02
CA LEU A 251 -6.08 1.52 -15.37
C LEU A 251 -6.28 0.74 -16.67
N SER A 252 -5.36 0.88 -17.63
CA SER A 252 -5.38 0.14 -18.90
C SER A 252 -4.75 -1.26 -18.81
N GLY A 253 -4.18 -1.64 -17.65
CA GLY A 253 -3.47 -2.91 -17.48
C GLY A 253 -2.12 -3.00 -18.20
N LYS A 254 -1.57 -1.88 -18.68
CA LYS A 254 -0.23 -1.81 -19.31
C LYS A 254 0.89 -1.84 -18.27
N PHE A 255 0.62 -1.45 -17.04
CA PHE A 255 1.55 -1.53 -15.93
C PHE A 255 0.94 -2.35 -14.78
N PRO A 256 1.71 -3.26 -14.14
CA PRO A 256 3.10 -3.61 -14.48
C PRO A 256 3.19 -4.42 -15.79
N SER A 257 4.28 -4.22 -16.54
CA SER A 257 4.64 -5.07 -17.66
C SER A 257 5.30 -6.37 -17.17
N SER A 258 5.54 -7.33 -18.08
CA SER A 258 6.25 -8.57 -17.73
C SER A 258 7.66 -8.32 -17.16
N GLU A 259 8.31 -7.22 -17.52
CA GLU A 259 9.63 -6.82 -17.04
C GLU A 259 9.59 -6.39 -15.56
N ASN A 260 8.46 -5.85 -15.11
CA ASN A 260 8.23 -5.41 -13.73
C ASN A 260 7.71 -6.52 -12.81
N CYS A 261 7.53 -7.73 -13.34
CA CYS A 261 6.94 -8.86 -12.62
C CYS A 261 7.99 -9.87 -12.14
N PHE A 262 7.62 -10.63 -11.13
CA PHE A 262 8.40 -11.77 -10.62
C PHE A 262 7.72 -13.08 -11.04
N LYS A 263 8.58 -14.06 -11.40
CA LYS A 263 8.16 -15.44 -11.72
C LYS A 263 8.18 -16.29 -10.47
#